data_25426c08ee504d2f7912da03a8fa5dcc
#
_entry.id   25426c08ee504d2f7912da03a8fa5dcc
#
_cell.length_a   1.000
_cell.length_b   1.000
_cell.length_c   1.000
_cell.angle_alpha   90.00
_cell.angle_beta   90.00
_cell.angle_gamma   90.00
#
_symmetry.space_group_name_H-M   'P 1'
#
loop_
_entity.id
_entity.type
_entity.pdbx_description
1 polymer ?
#
loop_
_entity_poly.entity_id
_entity_poly.type
_entity_poly.pdbx_seq_one_letter_code
_entity_poly.pdbx_strand_id
1 'polypeptide(L)'
;MCLKERFRGYYPVVIDVETAGFNPKTDALLEMAATTLKMDQDGWLSLDQTIHFHVEPFEGANIEKAAIDFNGIDPFNPLRGAVSERDALHETFKIIRKGMKAEGCNRAIVVAHNATFDHSFMMAASERASLKRNPFHPFATFDTATL
;
A
#
# COMPACT_ATOMS: atom_id res chain seq x y z
N MET A 1 8.80 -24.00 -8.77
CA MET A 1 9.12 -22.74 -8.04
C MET A 1 7.83 -22.06 -7.64
N CYS A 2 7.74 -21.54 -6.42
CA CYS A 2 6.60 -20.81 -5.91
C CYS A 2 7.00 -19.37 -5.54
N LEU A 3 6.02 -18.52 -5.21
CA LEU A 3 6.29 -17.13 -4.83
C LEU A 3 7.31 -17.02 -3.70
N LYS A 4 7.15 -17.87 -2.67
CA LYS A 4 8.07 -17.89 -1.54
C LYS A 4 9.52 -18.10 -1.99
N GLU A 5 9.75 -19.07 -2.86
CA GLU A 5 11.09 -19.36 -3.37
C GLU A 5 11.64 -18.25 -4.25
N ARG A 6 10.78 -17.70 -5.11
CA ARG A 6 11.15 -16.66 -6.06
C ARG A 6 11.58 -15.36 -5.38
N PHE A 7 10.96 -15.03 -4.24
CA PHE A 7 11.15 -13.77 -3.54
C PHE A 7 11.75 -13.94 -2.13
N ARG A 8 12.51 -15.00 -1.91
CA ARG A 8 13.27 -15.24 -0.66
C ARG A 8 12.41 -15.26 0.61
N GLY A 9 11.21 -15.79 0.52
CA GLY A 9 10.27 -15.87 1.63
C GLY A 9 9.37 -14.64 1.76
N TYR A 10 9.59 -13.62 0.95
CA TYR A 10 8.73 -12.43 0.92
C TYR A 10 7.52 -12.62 0.03
N TYR A 11 6.44 -12.01 0.45
CA TYR A 11 5.19 -11.93 -0.33
C TYR A 11 5.13 -10.54 -0.99
N PRO A 12 5.33 -10.45 -2.32
CA PRO A 12 5.37 -9.17 -2.99
C PRO A 12 3.96 -8.59 -3.14
N VAL A 13 3.80 -7.32 -2.79
CA VAL A 13 2.54 -6.60 -2.96
C VAL A 13 2.84 -5.28 -3.66
N VAL A 14 2.25 -5.07 -4.81
CA VAL A 14 2.43 -3.83 -5.56
C VAL A 14 1.55 -2.77 -4.91
N ILE A 15 2.16 -1.70 -4.42
CA ILE A 15 1.49 -0.60 -3.73
C ILE A 15 1.60 0.66 -4.57
N ASP A 16 0.49 1.38 -4.66
CA ASP A 16 0.44 2.70 -5.27
C ASP A 16 -0.42 3.60 -4.41
N VAL A 17 0.06 4.79 -4.10
CA VAL A 17 -0.67 5.77 -3.29
C VAL A 17 -0.79 7.11 -4.00
N GLU A 18 -1.89 7.81 -3.73
CA GLU A 18 -2.07 9.22 -4.08
C GLU A 18 -2.15 10.02 -2.78
N THR A 19 -1.46 11.13 -2.72
CA THR A 19 -1.28 11.91 -1.50
C THR A 19 -1.49 13.40 -1.73
N ALA A 20 -1.69 14.12 -0.64
CA ALA A 20 -1.85 15.57 -0.65
C ALA A 20 -0.51 16.32 -0.42
N GLY A 21 0.61 15.66 -0.61
CA GLY A 21 1.95 16.25 -0.45
C GLY A 21 3.01 15.18 -0.33
N PHE A 22 4.22 15.56 0.05
CA PHE A 22 5.37 14.66 0.11
C PHE A 22 5.76 14.20 1.51
N ASN A 23 5.17 14.79 2.56
CA ASN A 23 5.51 14.46 3.94
C ASN A 23 4.53 13.44 4.52
N PRO A 24 4.94 12.18 4.71
CA PRO A 24 4.03 11.14 5.18
C PRO A 24 3.51 11.36 6.60
N LYS A 25 4.18 12.17 7.41
CA LYS A 25 3.76 12.44 8.79
C LYS A 25 2.67 13.50 8.86
N THR A 26 2.62 14.44 7.93
CA THR A 26 1.74 15.59 7.98
C THR A 26 0.71 15.65 6.87
N ASP A 27 1.03 15.10 5.70
CA ASP A 27 0.19 15.26 4.52
C ASP A 27 -0.76 14.07 4.38
N ALA A 28 -1.95 14.34 3.83
CA ALA A 28 -3.00 13.34 3.75
C ALA A 28 -2.67 12.23 2.75
N LEU A 29 -2.97 10.99 3.13
CA LEU A 29 -3.10 9.87 2.21
C LEU A 29 -4.51 9.91 1.62
N LEU A 30 -4.64 9.93 0.31
CA LEU A 30 -5.94 10.13 -0.36
C LEU A 30 -6.45 8.90 -1.10
N GLU A 31 -5.56 8.09 -1.65
CA GLU A 31 -5.89 6.83 -2.30
C GLU A 31 -4.79 5.82 -2.03
N MET A 32 -5.20 4.56 -1.95
CA MET A 32 -4.27 3.45 -1.83
C MET A 32 -4.77 2.27 -2.66
N ALA A 33 -3.89 1.72 -3.47
CA ALA A 33 -4.14 0.48 -4.20
C ALA A 33 -3.06 -0.54 -3.83
N ALA A 34 -3.48 -1.78 -3.67
CA ALA A 34 -2.59 -2.91 -3.41
C ALA A 34 -2.96 -4.04 -4.36
N THR A 35 -1.97 -4.55 -5.10
CA THR A 35 -2.17 -5.67 -6.01
C THR A 35 -1.27 -6.81 -5.60
N THR A 36 -1.87 -7.98 -5.36
CA THR A 36 -1.14 -9.20 -5.07
C THR A 36 -0.85 -9.97 -6.35
N LEU A 37 0.14 -10.86 -6.28
CA LEU A 37 0.61 -11.62 -7.43
C LEU A 37 0.40 -13.11 -7.18
N LYS A 38 0.30 -13.86 -8.26
CA LYS A 38 0.34 -15.32 -8.24
C LYS A 38 1.34 -15.82 -9.27
N MET A 39 1.85 -17.01 -9.05
CA MET A 39 2.82 -17.64 -9.93
C MET A 39 2.27 -18.97 -10.42
N ASP A 40 2.37 -19.23 -11.73
CA ASP A 40 1.96 -20.49 -12.31
C ASP A 40 3.06 -21.57 -12.20
N GLN A 41 2.80 -22.75 -12.72
CA GLN A 41 3.73 -23.89 -12.68
C GLN A 41 5.03 -23.61 -13.44
N ASP A 42 4.97 -22.75 -14.43
CA ASP A 42 6.13 -22.40 -15.28
C ASP A 42 6.93 -21.23 -14.72
N GLY A 43 6.51 -20.67 -13.59
CA GLY A 43 7.19 -19.56 -12.94
C GLY A 43 6.78 -18.18 -13.47
N TRP A 44 5.70 -18.09 -14.25
CA TRP A 44 5.19 -16.81 -14.72
C TRP A 44 4.32 -16.14 -13.66
N LEU A 45 4.55 -14.85 -13.47
CA LEU A 45 3.76 -14.02 -12.58
C LEU A 45 2.55 -13.45 -13.29
N SER A 46 1.44 -13.34 -12.56
CA SER A 46 0.23 -12.64 -13.02
C SER A 46 -0.43 -11.96 -11.83
N LEU A 47 -1.35 -11.05 -12.12
CA LEU A 47 -2.11 -10.35 -11.10
C LEU A 47 -3.11 -11.31 -10.45
N ASP A 48 -3.23 -11.24 -9.13
CA ASP A 48 -4.18 -12.05 -8.37
C ASP A 48 -5.37 -11.21 -7.93
N GLN A 49 -5.16 -10.31 -6.96
CA GLN A 49 -6.21 -9.43 -6.44
C GLN A 49 -5.75 -7.98 -6.46
N THR A 50 -6.67 -7.06 -6.69
CA THR A 50 -6.45 -5.63 -6.50
C THR A 50 -7.43 -5.10 -5.46
N ILE A 51 -6.89 -4.45 -4.44
CA ILE A 51 -7.66 -3.80 -3.38
C ILE A 51 -7.42 -2.31 -3.54
N HIS A 52 -8.49 -1.52 -3.62
CA HIS A 52 -8.40 -0.08 -3.83
C HIS A 52 -9.33 0.64 -2.87
N PHE A 53 -8.82 1.70 -2.23
CA PHE A 53 -9.59 2.56 -1.36
C PHE A 53 -9.32 4.02 -1.65
N HIS A 54 -10.38 4.83 -1.68
CA HIS A 54 -10.29 6.24 -1.43
C HIS A 54 -10.23 6.45 0.08
N VAL A 55 -9.32 7.30 0.52
CA VAL A 55 -9.02 7.47 1.95
C VAL A 55 -9.35 8.91 2.36
N GLU A 56 -10.06 9.03 3.47
CA GLU A 56 -10.35 10.33 4.07
C GLU A 56 -9.07 10.93 4.65
N PRO A 57 -8.83 12.25 4.47
CA PRO A 57 -7.73 12.89 5.18
C PRO A 57 -7.84 12.65 6.67
N PHE A 58 -6.73 12.29 7.32
CA PHE A 58 -6.75 12.15 8.77
C PHE A 58 -6.95 13.51 9.43
N GLU A 59 -7.43 13.51 10.67
CA GLU A 59 -7.70 14.76 11.40
C GLU A 59 -6.44 15.59 11.56
N GLY A 60 -6.48 16.85 11.11
CA GLY A 60 -5.34 17.74 11.12
C GLY A 60 -4.36 17.57 9.97
N ALA A 61 -4.70 16.74 8.98
CA ALA A 61 -3.84 16.51 7.83
C ALA A 61 -3.62 17.79 7.02
N ASN A 62 -2.40 17.96 6.54
CA ASN A 62 -2.07 19.01 5.61
C ASN A 62 -2.44 18.59 4.17
N ILE A 63 -2.96 19.53 3.40
CA ILE A 63 -3.33 19.33 2.00
C ILE A 63 -2.63 20.41 1.17
N GLU A 64 -1.61 20.00 0.41
CA GLU A 64 -0.89 20.90 -0.47
C GLU A 64 -1.67 21.13 -1.76
N LYS A 65 -1.92 22.39 -2.08
CA LYS A 65 -2.66 22.75 -3.29
C LYS A 65 -2.02 22.20 -4.56
N ALA A 66 -0.69 22.27 -4.64
CA ALA A 66 0.04 21.76 -5.81
C ALA A 66 -0.19 20.28 -6.04
N ALA A 67 -0.25 19.48 -4.97
CA ALA A 67 -0.50 18.04 -5.07
C ALA A 67 -1.93 17.78 -5.56
N ILE A 68 -2.91 18.48 -5.04
CA ILE A 68 -4.31 18.35 -5.44
C ILE A 68 -4.51 18.78 -6.90
N ASP A 69 -3.87 19.85 -7.30
CA ASP A 69 -3.92 20.32 -8.69
C ASP A 69 -3.29 19.28 -9.64
N PHE A 70 -2.24 18.60 -9.18
CA PHE A 70 -1.56 17.59 -9.98
C PHE A 70 -2.39 16.30 -10.11
N ASN A 71 -2.92 15.77 -9.01
CA ASN A 71 -3.63 14.49 -9.04
C ASN A 71 -5.14 14.61 -9.32
N GLY A 72 -5.70 15.82 -9.26
CA GLY A 72 -7.11 16.07 -9.56
C GLY A 72 -8.10 15.54 -8.52
N ILE A 73 -7.62 15.16 -7.34
CA ILE A 73 -8.49 14.64 -6.29
C ILE A 73 -9.04 15.80 -5.44
N ASP A 74 -10.36 15.83 -5.26
CA ASP A 74 -10.98 16.68 -4.25
C ASP A 74 -11.09 15.87 -2.95
N PRO A 75 -10.28 16.16 -1.92
CA PRO A 75 -10.21 15.34 -0.73
C PRO A 75 -11.52 15.30 0.08
N PHE A 76 -12.37 16.29 -0.10
CA PHE A 76 -13.60 16.46 0.67
C PHE A 76 -14.86 16.16 -0.13
N ASN A 77 -14.73 15.65 -1.33
CA ASN A 77 -15.89 15.26 -2.14
C ASN A 77 -16.57 14.03 -1.53
N PRO A 78 -17.82 14.16 -1.06
CA PRO A 78 -18.53 13.04 -0.43
C PRO A 78 -18.81 11.87 -1.39
N LEU A 79 -18.77 12.13 -2.69
CA LEU A 79 -19.02 11.10 -3.71
C LEU A 79 -17.83 10.16 -3.93
N ARG A 80 -16.69 10.44 -3.34
CA ARG A 80 -15.52 9.55 -3.44
C ARG A 80 -15.74 8.20 -2.79
N GLY A 81 -16.65 8.09 -1.83
CA GLY A 81 -16.81 6.88 -1.04
C GLY A 81 -15.58 6.59 -0.18
N ALA A 82 -14.90 7.63 0.28
CA ALA A 82 -13.69 7.50 1.05
C ALA A 82 -13.95 6.89 2.42
N VAL A 83 -13.00 6.08 2.87
CA VAL A 83 -13.02 5.45 4.19
C VAL A 83 -11.84 5.96 5.02
N SER A 84 -11.86 5.71 6.34
CA SER A 84 -10.76 6.11 7.21
C SER A 84 -9.47 5.36 6.85
N GLU A 85 -8.33 5.94 7.22
CA GLU A 85 -7.04 5.26 7.10
C GLU A 85 -7.06 3.89 7.78
N ARG A 86 -7.67 3.84 8.97
CA ARG A 86 -7.78 2.59 9.73
C ARG A 86 -8.52 1.51 8.95
N ASP A 87 -9.68 1.84 8.39
CA ASP A 87 -10.49 0.87 7.67
C ASP A 87 -9.80 0.41 6.39
N ALA A 88 -9.23 1.33 5.64
CA ALA A 88 -8.50 1.01 4.40
C ALA A 88 -7.34 0.06 4.67
N LEU A 89 -6.50 0.39 5.65
CA LEU A 89 -5.31 -0.40 5.97
C LEU A 89 -5.66 -1.72 6.66
N HIS A 90 -6.65 -1.72 7.54
CA HIS A 90 -7.08 -2.94 8.22
C HIS A 90 -7.53 -4.00 7.21
N GLU A 91 -8.39 -3.63 6.29
CA GLU A 91 -8.86 -4.56 5.25
C GLU A 91 -7.73 -5.00 4.32
N THR A 92 -6.89 -4.07 3.90
CA THR A 92 -5.74 -4.39 3.05
C THR A 92 -4.78 -5.36 3.73
N PHE A 93 -4.41 -5.09 4.98
CA PHE A 93 -3.50 -5.95 5.73
C PHE A 93 -4.08 -7.34 5.98
N LYS A 94 -5.37 -7.42 6.25
CA LYS A 94 -6.07 -8.69 6.45
C LYS A 94 -5.97 -9.58 5.20
N ILE A 95 -6.22 -9.01 4.04
CA ILE A 95 -6.14 -9.74 2.76
C ILE A 95 -4.70 -10.16 2.47
N ILE A 96 -3.73 -9.28 2.72
CA ILE A 96 -2.32 -9.59 2.52
C ILE A 96 -1.86 -10.71 3.46
N ARG A 97 -2.22 -10.66 4.74
CA ARG A 97 -1.87 -11.74 5.69
C ARG A 97 -2.44 -13.08 5.27
N LYS A 98 -3.65 -13.08 4.73
CA LYS A 98 -4.28 -14.32 4.22
C LYS A 98 -3.48 -14.89 3.04
N GLY A 99 -3.07 -14.04 2.12
CA GLY A 99 -2.23 -14.45 0.99
C GLY A 99 -0.86 -14.95 1.40
N MET A 100 -0.23 -14.27 2.36
CA MET A 100 1.05 -14.69 2.94
C MET A 100 0.96 -16.10 3.53
N LYS A 101 -0.08 -16.36 4.29
CA LYS A 101 -0.29 -17.67 4.91
C LYS A 101 -0.47 -18.75 3.85
N ALA A 102 -1.27 -18.48 2.82
CA ALA A 102 -1.49 -19.42 1.73
C ALA A 102 -0.22 -19.76 0.97
N GLU A 103 0.70 -18.79 0.81
CA GLU A 103 1.96 -18.97 0.08
C GLU A 103 3.13 -19.36 1.00
N GLY A 104 2.92 -19.43 2.30
CA GLY A 104 3.98 -19.76 3.27
C GLY A 104 5.03 -18.67 3.43
N CYS A 105 4.67 -17.43 3.14
CA CYS A 105 5.59 -16.29 3.27
C CYS A 105 5.56 -15.70 4.67
N ASN A 106 6.71 -15.20 5.12
CA ASN A 106 6.88 -14.67 6.48
C ASN A 106 6.59 -13.17 6.59
N ARG A 107 6.82 -12.44 5.52
CA ARG A 107 6.67 -10.98 5.46
C ARG A 107 6.17 -10.58 4.09
N ALA A 108 5.36 -9.54 4.03
CA ALA A 108 5.09 -8.83 2.78
C ALA A 108 6.21 -7.83 2.50
N ILE A 109 6.44 -7.57 1.24
CA ILE A 109 7.39 -6.54 0.80
C ILE A 109 6.66 -5.60 -0.17
N VAL A 110 6.83 -4.29 0.03
CA VAL A 110 6.28 -3.29 -0.88
C VAL A 110 7.04 -3.34 -2.20
N VAL A 111 6.31 -3.48 -3.28
CA VAL A 111 6.81 -3.31 -4.65
C VAL A 111 6.20 -2.03 -5.20
N ALA A 112 7.02 -1.05 -5.55
CA ALA A 112 6.53 0.21 -6.07
C ALA A 112 7.62 0.94 -6.86
N HIS A 113 7.19 1.92 -7.65
CA HIS A 113 8.08 2.82 -8.36
C HIS A 113 8.41 4.01 -7.45
N ASN A 114 9.65 4.16 -7.02
CA ASN A 114 10.08 5.02 -5.91
C ASN A 114 9.45 4.54 -4.59
N ALA A 115 9.70 3.29 -4.27
CA ALA A 115 8.99 2.54 -3.23
C ALA A 115 9.08 3.16 -1.83
N THR A 116 10.14 3.91 -1.53
CA THR A 116 10.27 4.61 -0.25
C THR A 116 9.11 5.57 -0.01
N PHE A 117 8.63 6.22 -1.06
CA PHE A 117 7.49 7.14 -0.97
C PHE A 117 6.21 6.41 -0.53
N ASP A 118 5.81 5.39 -1.28
CA ASP A 118 4.58 4.62 -0.99
C ASP A 118 4.67 3.93 0.36
N HIS A 119 5.81 3.30 0.64
CA HIS A 119 6.07 2.62 1.90
C HIS A 119 5.95 3.58 3.09
N SER A 120 6.53 4.77 2.98
CA SER A 120 6.53 5.77 4.06
C SER A 120 5.12 6.26 4.38
N PHE A 121 4.30 6.51 3.37
CA PHE A 121 2.90 6.93 3.58
C PHE A 121 2.07 5.82 4.20
N MET A 122 2.23 4.58 3.72
CA MET A 122 1.52 3.45 4.29
C MET A 122 1.91 3.21 5.75
N MET A 123 3.20 3.26 6.06
CA MET A 123 3.68 3.05 7.43
C MET A 123 3.24 4.16 8.37
N ALA A 124 3.28 5.42 7.95
CA ALA A 124 2.80 6.54 8.75
C ALA A 124 1.30 6.43 9.05
N ALA A 125 0.50 6.08 8.05
CA ALA A 125 -0.94 5.88 8.23
C ALA A 125 -1.24 4.70 9.17
N SER A 126 -0.50 3.61 9.04
CA SER A 126 -0.61 2.44 9.93
C SER A 126 -0.31 2.80 11.38
N GLU A 127 0.71 3.61 11.60
CA GLU A 127 1.10 4.08 12.93
C GLU A 127 0.05 5.01 13.53
N ARG A 128 -0.47 5.98 12.75
CA ARG A 128 -1.56 6.86 13.21
C ARG A 128 -2.81 6.08 13.61
N ALA A 129 -3.12 5.03 12.86
CA ALA A 129 -4.28 4.19 13.12
C ALA A 129 -4.04 3.18 14.25
N SER A 130 -2.83 3.13 14.80
CA SER A 130 -2.42 2.18 15.85
C SER A 130 -2.69 0.73 15.46
N LEU A 131 -2.50 0.40 14.19
CA LEU A 131 -2.69 -0.94 13.69
C LEU A 131 -1.54 -1.83 14.12
N LYS A 132 -1.89 -2.98 14.69
CA LYS A 132 -0.97 -4.04 15.03
C LYS A 132 -0.91 -5.03 13.86
N ARG A 133 0.08 -5.92 13.86
CA ARG A 133 0.19 -6.98 12.86
C ARG A 133 0.33 -6.46 11.42
N ASN A 134 1.06 -5.36 11.26
CA ASN A 134 1.42 -4.87 9.93
C ASN A 134 2.25 -5.96 9.23
N PRO A 135 1.82 -6.47 8.08
CA PRO A 135 2.49 -7.58 7.41
C PRO A 135 3.78 -7.16 6.71
N PHE A 136 3.96 -5.88 6.45
CA PHE A 136 5.07 -5.40 5.63
C PHE A 136 6.39 -5.32 6.38
N HIS A 137 7.46 -5.61 5.65
CA HIS A 137 8.81 -5.36 6.15
C HIS A 137 8.93 -3.89 6.55
N PRO A 138 9.54 -3.57 7.70
CA PRO A 138 9.55 -2.20 8.23
C PRO A 138 10.38 -1.22 7.39
N PHE A 139 11.31 -1.68 6.56
CA PHE A 139 12.14 -0.78 5.74
C PHE A 139 12.53 -1.35 4.36
N ALA A 140 12.62 -2.66 4.18
CA ALA A 140 12.99 -3.23 2.89
C ALA A 140 11.84 -3.12 1.88
N THR A 141 12.17 -2.70 0.67
CA THR A 141 11.23 -2.58 -0.43
C THR A 141 11.86 -3.15 -1.71
N PHE A 142 11.02 -3.41 -2.68
CA PHE A 142 11.44 -3.78 -4.02
C PHE A 142 11.10 -2.62 -4.96
N ASP A 143 12.10 -1.84 -5.35
CA ASP A 143 11.89 -0.60 -6.08
C ASP A 143 12.04 -0.83 -7.58
N THR A 144 10.94 -0.66 -8.33
CA THR A 144 10.94 -0.87 -9.78
C THR A 144 11.67 0.24 -10.55
N ALA A 145 11.90 1.40 -9.93
CA ALA A 145 12.64 2.48 -10.55
C ALA A 145 14.15 2.18 -10.66
N THR A 146 14.65 1.25 -9.85
CA THR A 146 16.06 0.91 -9.78
C THR A 146 16.42 -0.44 -10.40
N LEU A 147 15.43 -1.10 -10.96
CA LEU A 147 15.64 -2.39 -11.64
C LEU A 147 16.28 -2.26 -13.02
#